data_dd036cf1e26ba253e464a9aabd894550
#
_entry.id   dd036cf1e26ba253e464a9aabd894550
#
_cell.length_a   1.000
_cell.length_b   1.000
_cell.length_c   1.000
_cell.angle_alpha   90.00
_cell.angle_beta   90.00
_cell.angle_gamma   90.00
#
_symmetry.space_group_name_H-M   'P 1'
#
loop_
_entity.id
_entity.type
_entity.pdbx_description
1 polymer ?
#
loop_
_entity_poly.entity_id
_entity_poly.type
_entity_poly.pdbx_seq_one_letter_code
_entity_poly.pdbx_strand_id
1 'polypeptide(L)'
;QVRKLLCSGVMLLGLAEQVGEFVAASTFYCSEFYLEAGLFRRLSACFRNSDMRSIMENWVFLRDAPYLTHNGNPVLKQLIDRDDSIRVCCYELRHKFMTQGEALIHGDLHTSNVFADEERLKVIDMEYTFAGPLCYDIGYFAASLLAQYCTACFRPFPSEEARRTFLSYLLSSLLELYHSFVEHFTEFWREDAKPIYQRSGGFCEHLPRGFLPDVLGFAAVPCFPQITTYLTPELARLDG
;
A
#
# COMPACT_ATOMS: atom_id res chain seq x y z
N GLN A 1 -0.50 0.54 -17.93
CA GLN A 1 0.07 0.84 -16.62
C GLN A 1 -0.79 1.86 -15.91
N VAL A 2 -1.27 1.50 -14.71
CA VAL A 2 -2.24 2.28 -13.95
C VAL A 2 -1.73 3.70 -13.66
N ARG A 3 -0.49 3.87 -13.22
CA ARG A 3 0.07 5.19 -12.93
C ARG A 3 -0.05 6.15 -14.11
N LYS A 4 0.32 5.72 -15.32
CA LYS A 4 0.26 6.58 -16.51
C LYS A 4 -1.16 7.03 -16.83
N LEU A 5 -2.15 6.13 -16.65
CA LEU A 5 -3.55 6.43 -16.89
C LEU A 5 -4.09 7.42 -15.87
N LEU A 6 -3.81 7.20 -14.57
CA LEU A 6 -4.21 8.13 -13.51
C LEU A 6 -3.55 9.51 -13.67
N CYS A 7 -2.26 9.57 -14.03
CA CYS A 7 -1.57 10.82 -14.32
C CYS A 7 -2.19 11.57 -15.52
N SER A 8 -2.81 10.85 -16.45
CA SER A 8 -3.56 11.46 -17.58
C SER A 8 -5.02 11.81 -17.23
N GLY A 9 -5.45 11.57 -15.98
CA GLY A 9 -6.83 11.84 -15.56
C GLY A 9 -7.84 10.78 -15.97
N VAL A 10 -7.38 9.62 -16.40
CA VAL A 10 -8.26 8.48 -16.74
C VAL A 10 -8.74 7.83 -15.45
N MET A 11 -10.04 7.68 -15.30
CA MET A 11 -10.68 6.92 -14.24
C MET A 11 -10.77 5.45 -14.66
N LEU A 12 -10.26 4.55 -13.83
CA LEU A 12 -10.29 3.10 -14.05
C LEU A 12 -11.36 2.51 -13.11
N LEU A 13 -12.57 2.31 -13.63
CA LEU A 13 -13.65 1.70 -12.85
C LEU A 13 -13.28 0.26 -12.49
N GLY A 14 -13.59 -0.17 -11.27
CA GLY A 14 -13.27 -1.50 -10.76
C GLY A 14 -11.79 -1.72 -10.38
N LEU A 15 -10.89 -0.74 -10.61
CA LEU A 15 -9.47 -0.88 -10.24
C LEU A 15 -9.29 -1.18 -8.75
N ALA A 16 -9.98 -0.42 -7.92
CA ALA A 16 -9.84 -0.51 -6.46
C ALA A 16 -10.35 -1.85 -5.94
N GLU A 17 -11.47 -2.33 -6.47
CA GLU A 17 -12.03 -3.65 -6.20
C GLU A 17 -11.07 -4.76 -6.59
N GLN A 18 -10.59 -4.77 -7.84
CA GLN A 18 -9.64 -5.78 -8.34
C GLN A 18 -8.33 -5.82 -7.55
N VAL A 19 -7.79 -4.67 -7.15
CA VAL A 19 -6.57 -4.61 -6.33
C VAL A 19 -6.84 -5.09 -4.91
N GLY A 20 -7.98 -4.71 -4.32
CA GLY A 20 -8.39 -5.17 -3.00
C GLY A 20 -8.53 -6.69 -2.94
N GLU A 21 -9.22 -7.29 -3.90
CA GLU A 21 -9.34 -8.74 -4.05
C GLU A 21 -7.97 -9.42 -4.25
N PHE A 22 -7.14 -8.89 -5.16
CA PHE A 22 -5.80 -9.42 -5.41
C PHE A 22 -4.95 -9.45 -4.13
N VAL A 23 -4.93 -8.33 -3.37
CA VAL A 23 -4.14 -8.24 -2.12
C VAL A 23 -4.73 -9.16 -1.06
N ALA A 24 -6.05 -9.24 -0.93
CA ALA A 24 -6.71 -10.17 -0.03
C ALA A 24 -6.33 -11.61 -0.32
N ALA A 25 -6.41 -12.03 -1.59
CA ALA A 25 -6.07 -13.38 -2.03
C ALA A 25 -4.57 -13.68 -1.80
N SER A 26 -3.67 -12.82 -2.28
CA SER A 26 -2.24 -13.03 -2.14
C SER A 26 -1.82 -13.11 -0.68
N THR A 27 -2.36 -12.22 0.15
CA THR A 27 -2.06 -12.16 1.59
C THR A 27 -2.64 -13.37 2.32
N PHE A 28 -3.91 -13.71 2.09
CA PHE A 28 -4.56 -14.83 2.78
C PHE A 28 -3.92 -16.17 2.41
N TYR A 29 -3.83 -16.49 1.10
CA TYR A 29 -3.33 -17.78 0.63
C TYR A 29 -1.82 -17.98 0.81
N CYS A 30 -1.08 -16.89 1.06
CA CYS A 30 0.35 -16.95 1.40
C CYS A 30 0.63 -16.76 2.90
N SER A 31 -0.41 -16.80 3.75
CA SER A 31 -0.29 -16.65 5.20
C SER A 31 -0.30 -17.99 5.96
N GLU A 32 -0.01 -17.91 7.24
CA GLU A 32 -0.16 -19.04 8.15
C GLU A 32 -1.63 -19.41 8.40
N PHE A 33 -2.59 -18.57 8.06
CA PHE A 33 -4.02 -18.89 8.19
C PHE A 33 -4.47 -19.98 7.21
N TYR A 34 -3.84 -20.05 6.06
CA TYR A 34 -4.11 -21.04 5.01
C TYR A 34 -3.01 -22.10 4.92
N LEU A 35 -1.75 -21.70 4.84
CA LEU A 35 -0.63 -22.63 4.64
C LEU A 35 -0.33 -23.46 5.87
N GLU A 36 0.07 -24.71 5.66
CA GLU A 36 0.66 -25.53 6.72
C GLU A 36 1.90 -24.84 7.30
N ALA A 37 2.03 -24.85 8.64
CA ALA A 37 3.07 -24.11 9.35
C ALA A 37 4.50 -24.45 8.87
N GLY A 38 4.76 -25.69 8.48
CA GLY A 38 6.04 -26.09 7.92
C GLY A 38 6.31 -25.51 6.55
N LEU A 39 5.28 -25.45 5.69
CA LEU A 39 5.37 -24.84 4.36
C LEU A 39 5.55 -23.32 4.47
N PHE A 40 4.76 -22.67 5.30
CA PHE A 40 4.86 -21.22 5.52
C PHE A 40 6.27 -20.82 5.97
N ARG A 41 6.85 -21.54 6.95
CA ARG A 41 8.23 -21.27 7.42
C ARG A 41 9.27 -21.47 6.33
N ARG A 42 9.13 -22.50 5.48
CA ARG A 42 10.05 -22.71 4.34
C ARG A 42 9.97 -21.60 3.32
N LEU A 43 8.76 -21.20 2.94
CA LEU A 43 8.55 -20.09 2.00
C LEU A 43 9.11 -18.78 2.57
N SER A 44 8.80 -18.45 3.82
CA SER A 44 9.34 -17.26 4.49
C SER A 44 10.89 -17.27 4.55
N ALA A 45 11.49 -18.45 4.68
CA ALA A 45 12.95 -18.58 4.64
C ALA A 45 13.54 -18.42 3.22
N CYS A 46 12.81 -18.81 2.18
CA CYS A 46 13.22 -18.60 0.78
C CYS A 46 13.12 -17.13 0.35
N PHE A 47 12.09 -16.42 0.80
CA PHE A 47 11.85 -15.03 0.45
C PHE A 47 12.34 -14.07 1.55
N ARG A 48 13.63 -14.07 1.82
CA ARG A 48 14.25 -13.16 2.82
C ARG A 48 14.49 -11.76 2.26
N ASN A 49 14.92 -11.69 1.00
CA ASN A 49 15.19 -10.47 0.24
C ASN A 49 15.90 -9.36 1.04
N SER A 50 16.96 -9.71 1.75
CA SER A 50 17.63 -8.83 2.71
C SER A 50 18.04 -7.48 2.11
N ASP A 51 18.55 -7.48 0.87
CA ASP A 51 19.06 -6.27 0.22
C ASP A 51 17.91 -5.36 -0.23
N MET A 52 16.90 -5.92 -0.92
CA MET A 52 15.72 -5.16 -1.37
C MET A 52 14.89 -4.67 -0.18
N ARG A 53 14.70 -5.53 0.83
CA ARG A 53 14.04 -5.18 2.07
C ARG A 53 14.75 -4.04 2.79
N SER A 54 16.07 -4.04 2.85
CA SER A 54 16.89 -2.97 3.43
C SER A 54 16.62 -1.61 2.77
N ILE A 55 16.36 -1.59 1.47
CA ILE A 55 15.94 -0.36 0.76
C ILE A 55 14.63 0.16 1.35
N MET A 56 13.60 -0.70 1.47
CA MET A 56 12.30 -0.30 2.03
C MET A 56 12.42 0.15 3.49
N GLU A 57 13.20 -0.58 4.31
CA GLU A 57 13.45 -0.27 5.71
C GLU A 57 14.05 1.12 5.91
N ASN A 58 14.97 1.50 5.04
CA ASN A 58 15.68 2.77 5.12
C ASN A 58 14.95 3.91 4.37
N TRP A 59 14.39 3.61 3.19
CA TRP A 59 13.72 4.60 2.35
C TRP A 59 12.33 4.97 2.85
N VAL A 60 11.55 3.99 3.27
CA VAL A 60 10.16 4.20 3.64
C VAL A 60 10.04 4.68 5.09
N PHE A 61 10.80 4.06 6.02
CA PHE A 61 10.61 4.28 7.45
C PHE A 61 11.65 5.18 8.11
N LEU A 62 12.91 5.21 7.63
CA LEU A 62 13.95 6.05 8.21
C LEU A 62 14.07 7.36 7.44
N ARG A 63 13.43 8.39 7.94
CA ARG A 63 13.33 9.70 7.29
C ARG A 63 14.55 10.60 7.44
N ASP A 64 15.55 10.17 8.17
CA ASP A 64 16.84 10.86 8.30
C ASP A 64 17.80 10.53 7.13
N ALA A 65 17.31 9.78 6.14
CA ALA A 65 18.12 9.41 5.01
C ALA A 65 18.46 10.60 4.08
N PRO A 66 19.66 10.59 3.46
CA PRO A 66 20.20 11.74 2.72
C PRO A 66 19.31 12.31 1.60
N TYR A 67 18.42 11.50 1.03
CA TYR A 67 17.53 11.94 -0.07
C TYR A 67 16.36 12.82 0.39
N LEU A 68 15.95 12.75 1.66
CA LEU A 68 15.04 13.77 2.23
C LEU A 68 15.72 15.13 2.34
N THR A 69 17.06 15.15 2.43
CA THR A 69 17.86 16.38 2.45
C THR A 69 18.28 16.84 1.06
N HIS A 70 18.39 15.96 0.06
CA HIS A 70 18.85 16.30 -1.30
C HIS A 70 17.75 16.73 -2.26
N ASN A 71 16.56 16.13 -2.15
CA ASN A 71 15.39 16.43 -3.00
C ASN A 71 14.16 16.82 -2.16
N GLY A 72 14.31 16.90 -0.82
CA GLY A 72 13.20 17.08 0.08
C GLY A 72 12.80 18.54 0.21
N ASN A 73 11.51 18.79 0.17
CA ASN A 73 10.95 20.08 0.53
C ASN A 73 11.32 20.41 1.99
N PRO A 74 12.10 21.49 2.25
CA PRO A 74 12.55 21.84 3.60
C PRO A 74 11.38 22.12 4.58
N VAL A 75 10.22 22.53 4.06
CA VAL A 75 9.00 22.72 4.86
C VAL A 75 8.49 21.38 5.39
N LEU A 76 8.47 20.34 4.57
CA LEU A 76 8.05 19.02 4.97
C LEU A 76 8.97 18.42 6.05
N LYS A 77 10.29 18.58 5.87
CA LYS A 77 11.27 18.17 6.89
C LYS A 77 11.02 18.89 8.22
N GLN A 78 10.80 20.19 8.20
CA GLN A 78 10.49 20.95 9.41
C GLN A 78 9.19 20.51 10.10
N LEU A 79 8.15 20.15 9.33
CA LEU A 79 6.89 19.65 9.90
C LEU A 79 7.11 18.31 10.63
N ILE A 80 7.86 17.41 10.02
CA ILE A 80 8.18 16.10 10.63
C ILE A 80 9.09 16.25 11.84
N ASP A 81 10.09 17.12 11.77
CA ASP A 81 11.04 17.35 12.87
C ASP A 81 10.40 18.05 14.09
N ARG A 82 9.30 18.77 13.89
CA ARG A 82 8.59 19.48 14.96
C ARG A 82 7.65 18.60 15.78
N ASP A 83 7.21 17.49 15.21
CA ASP A 83 6.21 16.62 15.83
C ASP A 83 6.79 15.22 16.09
N ASP A 84 7.23 15.00 17.32
CA ASP A 84 7.77 13.71 17.75
C ASP A 84 6.75 12.58 17.67
N SER A 85 5.45 12.86 17.72
CA SER A 85 4.38 11.86 17.59
C SER A 85 4.41 11.20 16.21
N ILE A 86 4.68 11.95 15.14
CA ILE A 86 4.83 11.41 13.78
C ILE A 86 6.02 10.44 13.74
N ARG A 87 7.13 10.80 14.37
CA ARG A 87 8.34 9.96 14.43
C ARG A 87 8.08 8.67 15.20
N VAL A 88 7.40 8.76 16.34
CA VAL A 88 6.97 7.57 17.12
C VAL A 88 6.13 6.65 16.26
N CYS A 89 5.09 7.15 15.59
CA CYS A 89 4.27 6.33 14.69
C CYS A 89 5.09 5.66 13.57
N CYS A 90 6.04 6.39 12.97
CA CYS A 90 6.91 5.81 11.95
C CYS A 90 7.77 4.66 12.50
N TYR A 91 8.29 4.81 13.72
CA TYR A 91 9.10 3.76 14.35
C TYR A 91 8.27 2.56 14.79
N GLU A 92 7.04 2.75 15.25
CA GLU A 92 6.10 1.66 15.54
C GLU A 92 5.77 0.87 14.27
N LEU A 93 5.46 1.55 13.17
CA LEU A 93 5.19 0.91 11.89
C LEU A 93 6.43 0.20 11.34
N ARG A 94 7.62 0.81 11.47
CA ARG A 94 8.87 0.14 11.15
C ARG A 94 9.08 -1.11 11.99
N HIS A 95 8.82 -1.03 13.28
CA HIS A 95 8.93 -2.21 14.16
C HIS A 95 7.99 -3.34 13.73
N LYS A 96 6.74 -3.02 13.39
CA LYS A 96 5.80 -3.98 12.78
C LYS A 96 6.36 -4.58 11.48
N PHE A 97 6.82 -3.74 10.57
CA PHE A 97 7.41 -4.18 9.30
C PHE A 97 8.60 -5.12 9.48
N MET A 98 9.43 -4.87 10.49
CA MET A 98 10.61 -5.69 10.80
C MET A 98 10.29 -7.02 11.47
N THR A 99 9.19 -7.09 12.24
CA THR A 99 8.93 -8.20 13.15
C THR A 99 7.71 -9.04 12.80
N GLN A 100 6.74 -8.50 12.05
CA GLN A 100 5.51 -9.20 11.67
C GLN A 100 5.68 -9.86 10.30
N GLY A 101 6.07 -11.14 10.30
CA GLY A 101 6.09 -11.97 9.10
C GLY A 101 4.82 -12.81 9.00
N GLU A 102 3.68 -12.19 8.67
CA GLU A 102 2.35 -12.81 8.72
C GLU A 102 1.95 -13.48 7.41
N ALA A 103 2.40 -12.93 6.28
CA ALA A 103 2.15 -13.48 4.94
C ALA A 103 3.32 -13.12 4.00
N LEU A 104 3.42 -13.81 2.85
CA LEU A 104 4.26 -13.32 1.77
C LEU A 104 3.55 -12.13 1.12
N ILE A 105 4.20 -10.99 1.11
CA ILE A 105 3.72 -9.74 0.53
C ILE A 105 4.52 -9.39 -0.72
N HIS A 106 3.96 -8.55 -1.59
CA HIS A 106 4.66 -8.01 -2.76
C HIS A 106 5.84 -7.12 -2.35
N GLY A 107 5.65 -6.30 -1.32
CA GLY A 107 6.67 -5.43 -0.73
C GLY A 107 6.87 -4.09 -1.43
N ASP A 108 6.42 -3.93 -2.69
CA ASP A 108 6.49 -2.68 -3.47
C ASP A 108 5.25 -2.51 -4.38
N LEU A 109 4.07 -2.75 -3.83
CA LEU A 109 2.81 -2.68 -4.58
C LEU A 109 2.35 -1.23 -4.75
N HIS A 110 2.65 -0.62 -5.88
CA HIS A 110 2.20 0.73 -6.24
C HIS A 110 1.67 0.78 -7.67
N THR A 111 1.04 1.90 -8.04
CA THR A 111 0.35 2.06 -9.34
C THR A 111 1.24 1.89 -10.57
N SER A 112 2.57 1.95 -10.44
CA SER A 112 3.49 1.67 -11.56
C SER A 112 3.69 0.17 -11.80
N ASN A 113 3.50 -0.67 -10.75
CA ASN A 113 3.65 -2.12 -10.82
C ASN A 113 2.34 -2.83 -11.14
N VAL A 114 1.29 -2.06 -11.47
CA VAL A 114 -0.03 -2.58 -11.82
C VAL A 114 -0.41 -2.16 -13.24
N PHE A 115 -0.86 -3.13 -14.00
CA PHE A 115 -1.54 -2.98 -15.29
C PHE A 115 -2.98 -3.44 -15.09
N ALA A 116 -3.92 -2.60 -15.47
CA ALA A 116 -5.34 -2.92 -15.38
C ALA A 116 -6.08 -2.41 -16.61
N ASP A 117 -7.12 -3.13 -16.99
CA ASP A 117 -8.23 -2.71 -17.82
C ASP A 117 -9.54 -3.00 -17.05
N GLU A 118 -10.69 -2.91 -17.72
CA GLU A 118 -12.01 -3.11 -17.08
C GLU A 118 -12.23 -4.55 -16.58
N GLU A 119 -11.50 -5.52 -17.11
CA GLU A 119 -11.73 -6.95 -16.82
C GLU A 119 -10.54 -7.63 -16.13
N ARG A 120 -9.32 -7.05 -16.23
CA ARG A 120 -8.10 -7.75 -15.88
C ARG A 120 -7.13 -6.88 -15.11
N LEU A 121 -6.61 -7.48 -14.06
CA LEU A 121 -5.48 -6.96 -13.29
C LEU A 121 -4.23 -7.79 -13.54
N LYS A 122 -3.09 -7.14 -13.71
CA LYS A 122 -1.78 -7.79 -13.73
C LYS A 122 -0.82 -7.02 -12.85
N VAL A 123 -0.31 -7.68 -11.84
CA VAL A 123 0.76 -7.19 -10.97
C VAL A 123 2.09 -7.74 -11.47
N ILE A 124 3.12 -6.91 -11.44
CA ILE A 124 4.48 -7.22 -11.88
C ILE A 124 5.49 -6.77 -10.83
N ASP A 125 6.74 -7.16 -11.01
CA ASP A 125 7.88 -6.65 -10.23
C ASP A 125 7.90 -7.14 -8.78
N MET A 126 7.85 -8.45 -8.63
CA MET A 126 7.79 -9.15 -7.34
C MET A 126 9.17 -9.28 -6.65
N GLU A 127 10.15 -8.49 -7.06
CA GLU A 127 11.54 -8.60 -6.55
C GLU A 127 11.69 -8.26 -5.08
N TYR A 128 10.73 -7.50 -4.51
CA TYR A 128 10.71 -7.14 -3.09
C TYR A 128 9.97 -8.15 -2.20
N THR A 129 9.45 -9.24 -2.75
CA THR A 129 8.63 -10.21 -1.98
C THR A 129 9.36 -10.77 -0.77
N PHE A 130 8.74 -10.71 0.39
CA PHE A 130 9.19 -11.30 1.66
C PHE A 130 8.01 -11.57 2.60
N ALA A 131 8.27 -12.26 3.74
CA ALA A 131 7.25 -12.42 4.79
C ALA A 131 7.14 -11.13 5.60
N GLY A 132 6.00 -10.43 5.48
CA GLY A 132 5.74 -9.13 6.06
C GLY A 132 4.33 -8.99 6.66
N PRO A 133 3.98 -7.76 7.13
CA PRO A 133 2.67 -7.50 7.72
C PRO A 133 1.53 -7.62 6.70
N LEU A 134 0.40 -8.19 7.13
CA LEU A 134 -0.81 -8.39 6.29
C LEU A 134 -1.30 -7.13 5.58
N CYS A 135 -1.25 -5.99 6.25
CA CYS A 135 -1.80 -4.72 5.77
C CYS A 135 -0.81 -3.86 4.98
N TYR A 136 0.44 -4.34 4.75
CA TYR A 136 1.46 -3.50 4.15
C TYR A 136 1.15 -3.15 2.69
N ASP A 137 0.90 -4.14 1.83
CA ASP A 137 0.69 -3.92 0.39
C ASP A 137 -0.54 -3.07 0.10
N ILE A 138 -1.64 -3.32 0.81
CA ILE A 138 -2.88 -2.54 0.65
C ILE A 138 -2.66 -1.07 1.07
N GLY A 139 -1.93 -0.85 2.17
CA GLY A 139 -1.54 0.49 2.61
C GLY A 139 -0.61 1.17 1.62
N TYR A 140 0.38 0.44 1.10
CA TYR A 140 1.33 0.97 0.12
C TYR A 140 0.64 1.36 -1.21
N PHE A 141 -0.34 0.56 -1.67
CA PHE A 141 -1.14 0.92 -2.84
C PHE A 141 -2.04 2.13 -2.58
N ALA A 142 -2.67 2.21 -1.40
CA ALA A 142 -3.45 3.37 -0.98
C ALA A 142 -2.60 4.66 -0.97
N ALA A 143 -1.32 4.59 -0.54
CA ALA A 143 -0.39 5.71 -0.63
C ALA A 143 -0.22 6.22 -2.07
N SER A 144 -0.18 5.32 -3.06
CA SER A 144 -0.10 5.68 -4.48
C SER A 144 -1.34 6.46 -4.95
N LEU A 145 -2.53 6.08 -4.50
CA LEU A 145 -3.77 6.79 -4.83
C LEU A 145 -3.83 8.16 -4.13
N LEU A 146 -3.41 8.24 -2.87
CA LEU A 146 -3.28 9.50 -2.13
C LEU A 146 -2.30 10.46 -2.82
N ALA A 147 -1.17 9.94 -3.29
CA ALA A 147 -0.19 10.72 -4.03
C ALA A 147 -0.79 11.26 -5.36
N GLN A 148 -1.58 10.44 -6.07
CA GLN A 148 -2.31 10.89 -7.26
C GLN A 148 -3.36 11.96 -6.93
N TYR A 149 -4.06 11.82 -5.81
CA TYR A 149 -5.00 12.83 -5.32
C TYR A 149 -4.30 14.17 -5.07
N CYS A 150 -3.20 14.16 -4.32
CA CYS A 150 -2.41 15.37 -4.04
C CYS A 150 -1.94 16.04 -5.35
N THR A 151 -1.44 15.26 -6.31
CA THR A 151 -1.02 15.79 -7.61
C THR A 151 -2.18 16.37 -8.40
N ALA A 152 -3.33 15.69 -8.40
CA ALA A 152 -4.52 16.13 -9.13
C ALA A 152 -5.09 17.47 -8.61
N CYS A 153 -4.83 17.82 -7.36
CA CYS A 153 -5.22 19.13 -6.82
C CYS A 153 -4.53 20.31 -7.55
N PHE A 154 -3.32 20.09 -8.07
CA PHE A 154 -2.48 21.16 -8.63
C PHE A 154 -2.29 21.08 -10.15
N ARG A 155 -2.48 19.91 -10.76
CA ARG A 155 -2.31 19.75 -12.19
C ARG A 155 -3.48 20.37 -12.99
N PRO A 156 -3.28 20.74 -14.29
CA PRO A 156 -4.34 21.24 -15.14
C PRO A 156 -5.36 20.13 -15.48
N PHE A 157 -6.63 20.52 -15.56
CA PHE A 157 -7.75 19.73 -16.05
C PHE A 157 -8.53 20.53 -17.09
N PRO A 158 -9.31 19.88 -17.99
CA PRO A 158 -10.15 20.59 -18.98
C PRO A 158 -11.17 21.54 -18.34
N SER A 159 -11.62 21.23 -17.13
CA SER A 159 -12.51 22.08 -16.35
C SER A 159 -12.38 21.77 -14.86
N GLU A 160 -12.84 22.67 -14.00
CA GLU A 160 -12.91 22.48 -12.57
C GLU A 160 -13.87 21.33 -12.17
N GLU A 161 -14.93 21.12 -12.95
CA GLU A 161 -15.84 20.00 -12.77
C GLU A 161 -15.14 18.66 -13.04
N ALA A 162 -14.34 18.57 -14.13
CA ALA A 162 -13.56 17.37 -14.43
C ALA A 162 -12.53 17.06 -13.31
N ARG A 163 -11.89 18.12 -12.76
CA ARG A 163 -11.00 17.95 -11.60
C ARG A 163 -11.75 17.38 -10.40
N ARG A 164 -12.90 17.97 -10.02
CA ARG A 164 -13.69 17.51 -8.88
C ARG A 164 -14.16 16.07 -9.04
N THR A 165 -14.61 15.70 -10.24
CA THR A 165 -15.01 14.33 -10.55
C THR A 165 -13.85 13.35 -10.36
N PHE A 166 -12.67 13.70 -10.87
CA PHE A 166 -11.48 12.86 -10.71
C PHE A 166 -11.02 12.74 -9.25
N LEU A 167 -11.04 13.84 -8.49
CA LEU A 167 -10.72 13.82 -7.07
C LEU A 167 -11.71 12.96 -6.27
N SER A 168 -13.02 13.08 -6.57
CA SER A 168 -14.04 12.24 -5.96
C SER A 168 -13.85 10.77 -6.30
N TYR A 169 -13.51 10.46 -7.55
CA TYR A 169 -13.16 9.09 -7.97
C TYR A 169 -12.01 8.52 -7.13
N LEU A 170 -10.91 9.26 -6.94
CA LEU A 170 -9.78 8.77 -6.15
C LEU A 170 -10.13 8.55 -4.68
N LEU A 171 -10.94 9.42 -4.08
CA LEU A 171 -11.41 9.23 -2.70
C LEU A 171 -12.33 8.00 -2.57
N SER A 172 -13.26 7.84 -3.52
CA SER A 172 -14.12 6.64 -3.55
C SER A 172 -13.29 5.37 -3.75
N SER A 173 -12.28 5.41 -4.62
CA SER A 173 -11.37 4.29 -4.84
C SER A 173 -10.58 3.89 -3.60
N LEU A 174 -10.22 4.84 -2.71
CA LEU A 174 -9.56 4.51 -1.45
C LEU A 174 -10.49 3.73 -0.51
N LEU A 175 -11.76 4.12 -0.43
CA LEU A 175 -12.75 3.41 0.38
C LEU A 175 -13.07 2.03 -0.18
N GLU A 176 -13.28 1.94 -1.48
CA GLU A 176 -13.56 0.70 -2.21
C GLU A 176 -12.40 -0.30 -2.07
N LEU A 177 -11.15 0.17 -2.21
CA LEU A 177 -9.93 -0.62 -2.02
C LEU A 177 -9.89 -1.30 -0.65
N TYR A 178 -10.16 -0.54 0.41
CA TYR A 178 -10.17 -1.08 1.77
C TYR A 178 -11.35 -2.04 1.99
N HIS A 179 -12.54 -1.68 1.55
CA HIS A 179 -13.72 -2.53 1.70
C HIS A 179 -13.54 -3.86 0.96
N SER A 180 -13.11 -3.81 -0.31
CA SER A 180 -12.86 -5.01 -1.11
C SER A 180 -11.81 -5.91 -0.45
N PHE A 181 -10.70 -5.34 0.04
CA PHE A 181 -9.68 -6.09 0.76
C PHE A 181 -10.25 -6.83 1.98
N VAL A 182 -11.01 -6.14 2.83
CA VAL A 182 -11.56 -6.74 4.07
C VAL A 182 -12.62 -7.78 3.75
N GLU A 183 -13.49 -7.50 2.77
CA GLU A 183 -14.57 -8.40 2.36
C GLU A 183 -14.01 -9.71 1.82
N HIS A 184 -13.15 -9.66 0.79
CA HIS A 184 -12.57 -10.87 0.19
C HIS A 184 -11.66 -11.63 1.17
N PHE A 185 -10.85 -10.93 1.99
CA PHE A 185 -10.05 -11.59 3.01
C PHE A 185 -10.94 -12.39 3.99
N THR A 186 -12.08 -11.80 4.37
CA THR A 186 -13.04 -12.44 5.28
C THR A 186 -13.76 -13.62 4.61
N GLU A 187 -14.07 -13.52 3.32
CA GLU A 187 -14.64 -14.61 2.52
C GLU A 187 -13.68 -15.78 2.42
N PHE A 188 -12.43 -15.53 1.99
CA PHE A 188 -11.40 -16.57 1.92
C PHE A 188 -11.14 -17.21 3.29
N TRP A 189 -11.19 -16.42 4.36
CA TRP A 189 -11.11 -16.95 5.71
C TRP A 189 -12.24 -17.93 6.05
N ARG A 190 -13.47 -17.57 5.74
CA ARG A 190 -14.63 -18.43 6.04
C ARG A 190 -14.62 -19.73 5.26
N GLU A 191 -14.14 -19.68 4.03
CA GLU A 191 -14.13 -20.82 3.11
C GLU A 191 -12.91 -21.73 3.36
N ASP A 192 -11.72 -21.16 3.44
CA ASP A 192 -10.46 -21.87 3.26
C ASP A 192 -9.50 -21.81 4.46
N ALA A 193 -9.81 -21.07 5.54
CA ALA A 193 -8.92 -21.05 6.70
C ALA A 193 -8.74 -22.42 7.32
N LYS A 194 -7.57 -22.66 7.90
CA LYS A 194 -7.29 -23.91 8.63
C LYS A 194 -8.35 -24.17 9.71
N PRO A 195 -8.74 -25.43 9.96
CA PRO A 195 -9.80 -25.76 10.92
C PRO A 195 -9.60 -25.18 12.32
N ILE A 196 -8.35 -24.96 12.74
CA ILE A 196 -8.05 -24.34 14.04
C ILE A 196 -8.59 -22.92 14.16
N TYR A 197 -8.56 -22.15 13.02
CA TYR A 197 -9.07 -20.79 12.98
C TYR A 197 -10.59 -20.74 12.74
N GLN A 198 -11.14 -21.68 11.99
CA GLN A 198 -12.58 -21.78 11.74
C GLN A 198 -13.39 -22.13 13.01
N ARG A 199 -12.75 -22.73 14.02
CA ARG A 199 -13.41 -23.08 15.30
C ARG A 199 -13.88 -21.87 16.11
N SER A 200 -13.34 -20.69 15.84
CA SER A 200 -13.70 -19.45 16.53
C SER A 200 -14.21 -18.39 15.55
N GLY A 201 -15.53 -18.32 15.35
CA GLY A 201 -16.14 -17.25 14.54
C GLY A 201 -15.78 -15.86 15.04
N GLY A 202 -15.63 -15.68 16.36
CA GLY A 202 -15.21 -14.40 16.94
C GLY A 202 -13.80 -13.96 16.52
N PHE A 203 -12.89 -14.87 16.21
CA PHE A 203 -11.55 -14.50 15.73
C PHE A 203 -11.59 -13.96 14.29
N CYS A 204 -12.39 -14.57 13.41
CA CYS A 204 -12.64 -14.07 12.06
C CYS A 204 -13.21 -12.64 12.05
N GLU A 205 -14.06 -12.31 13.03
CA GLU A 205 -14.62 -10.96 13.16
C GLU A 205 -13.66 -9.97 13.84
N HIS A 206 -12.78 -10.47 14.70
CA HIS A 206 -11.87 -9.63 15.49
C HIS A 206 -10.66 -9.16 14.68
N LEU A 207 -10.05 -10.04 13.90
CA LEU A 207 -8.80 -9.76 13.18
C LEU A 207 -8.93 -8.57 12.23
N PRO A 208 -9.97 -8.46 11.36
CA PRO A 208 -10.11 -7.34 10.43
C PRO A 208 -10.32 -5.99 11.10
N ARG A 209 -10.78 -5.94 12.35
CA ARG A 209 -10.92 -4.68 13.11
C ARG A 209 -9.58 -3.98 13.35
N GLY A 210 -8.48 -4.74 13.37
CA GLY A 210 -7.14 -4.21 13.47
C GLY A 210 -6.53 -3.72 12.14
N PHE A 211 -7.15 -4.04 10.99
CA PHE A 211 -6.59 -3.73 9.68
C PHE A 211 -6.58 -2.24 9.37
N LEU A 212 -7.65 -1.50 9.69
CA LEU A 212 -7.75 -0.09 9.33
C LEU A 212 -6.61 0.79 9.87
N PRO A 213 -6.25 0.72 11.17
CA PRO A 213 -5.12 1.48 11.69
C PRO A 213 -3.81 1.15 10.98
N ASP A 214 -3.56 -0.12 10.67
CA ASP A 214 -2.34 -0.56 10.00
C ASP A 214 -2.31 -0.14 8.52
N VAL A 215 -3.44 -0.27 7.80
CA VAL A 215 -3.59 0.22 6.43
C VAL A 215 -3.33 1.72 6.35
N LEU A 216 -3.93 2.51 7.26
CA LEU A 216 -3.72 3.96 7.31
C LEU A 216 -2.28 4.31 7.63
N GLY A 217 -1.65 3.61 8.56
CA GLY A 217 -0.25 3.79 8.91
C GLY A 217 0.68 3.48 7.75
N PHE A 218 0.53 2.31 7.13
CA PHE A 218 1.31 1.91 5.96
C PHE A 218 0.98 2.71 4.70
N ALA A 219 -0.16 3.40 4.63
CA ALA A 219 -0.44 4.37 3.58
C ALA A 219 0.26 5.73 3.85
N ALA A 220 0.25 6.20 5.10
CA ALA A 220 0.84 7.49 5.46
C ALA A 220 2.35 7.51 5.29
N VAL A 221 3.06 6.46 5.72
CA VAL A 221 4.52 6.42 5.70
C VAL A 221 5.11 6.50 4.28
N PRO A 222 4.70 5.68 3.30
CA PRO A 222 5.22 5.74 1.93
C PRO A 222 4.65 6.89 1.09
N CYS A 223 3.57 7.52 1.51
CA CYS A 223 2.97 8.63 0.77
C CYS A 223 3.97 9.78 0.55
N PHE A 224 4.79 10.12 1.53
CA PHE A 224 5.77 11.18 1.42
C PHE A 224 6.91 10.87 0.42
N PRO A 225 7.60 9.71 0.46
CA PRO A 225 8.55 9.35 -0.58
C PRO A 225 7.92 9.31 -1.97
N GLN A 226 6.70 8.80 -2.10
CA GLN A 226 6.01 8.73 -3.38
C GLN A 226 5.71 10.11 -3.96
N ILE A 227 5.22 11.06 -3.14
CA ILE A 227 5.00 12.44 -3.58
C ILE A 227 6.34 13.08 -4.01
N THR A 228 7.39 12.95 -3.22
CA THR A 228 8.66 13.62 -3.48
C THR A 228 9.47 12.98 -4.61
N THR A 229 9.44 11.67 -4.75
CA THR A 229 10.30 10.95 -5.70
C THR A 229 9.61 10.73 -7.05
N TYR A 230 8.34 10.34 -7.04
CA TYR A 230 7.64 9.93 -8.25
C TYR A 230 6.80 11.05 -8.87
N LEU A 231 6.33 12.00 -8.08
CA LEU A 231 5.46 13.08 -8.53
C LEU A 231 6.17 14.43 -8.70
N THR A 232 7.35 14.62 -8.10
CA THR A 232 8.14 15.85 -8.27
C THR A 232 8.43 16.18 -9.73
N PRO A 233 8.77 15.22 -10.64
CA PRO A 233 8.93 15.53 -12.05
C PRO A 233 7.62 15.96 -12.74
N GLU A 234 6.49 15.50 -12.23
CA GLU A 234 5.16 15.90 -12.73
C GLU A 234 4.73 17.25 -12.15
N LEU A 235 5.04 17.51 -10.88
CA LEU A 235 4.81 18.79 -10.22
C LEU A 235 5.75 19.90 -10.77
N ALA A 236 7.02 19.59 -11.05
CA ALA A 236 7.97 20.54 -11.63
C ALA A 236 7.58 21.00 -13.04
N ARG A 237 6.73 20.26 -13.76
CA ARG A 237 6.17 20.67 -15.06
C ARG A 237 5.01 21.66 -14.92
N LEU A 238 4.50 21.88 -13.71
CA LEU A 238 3.42 22.84 -13.44
C LEU A 238 3.95 24.26 -13.21
N ASP A 239 5.25 24.41 -12.94
CA ASP A 239 5.91 25.73 -12.75
C ASP A 239 6.42 26.37 -14.06
N GLY A 240 6.14 25.79 -15.19
CA GLY A 240 6.44 26.27 -16.56
C GLY A 240 5.19 26.56 -17.34
#